data_ce1fa948cd87276315f7695c920fd2b0
#
_entry.id   ce1fa948cd87276315f7695c920fd2b0
#
_cell.length_a   1.000
_cell.length_b   1.000
_cell.length_c   1.000
_cell.angle_alpha   90.00
_cell.angle_beta   90.00
_cell.angle_gamma   90.00
#
_symmetry.space_group_name_H-M   'P 1'
#
loop_
_entity.id
_entity.type
_entity.pdbx_description
1 polymer ?
#
loop_
_entity_poly.entity_id
_entity_poly.type
_entity_poly.pdbx_seq_one_letter_code
_entity_poly.pdbx_strand_id
1 'polypeptide(L)'
;MATKIRLQRGGRKGYAFYRIVIADSRAPRDGRFVERIGTYNPNTNPATVDLNFERALYWVETGAQPTDTVRNLLKSKGVYLMKHLKTGVRKGAFDEAAAQIKFNAWKTAKEKGLDAVRDSEAKAMADAAAKELEAERKINEATAKKVAEKKAAEA
;
A
#
# COMPACT_ATOMS: atom_id res chain seq x y z
N MET A 1 1.65 31.08 -2.77
CA MET A 1 1.55 29.93 -3.72
C MET A 1 0.97 28.74 -2.99
N ALA A 2 0.06 27.98 -3.58
CA ALA A 2 -0.54 26.83 -2.91
C ALA A 2 0.34 25.59 -3.12
N THR A 3 0.87 25.06 -2.01
CA THR A 3 1.65 23.80 -2.01
C THR A 3 0.71 22.62 -1.93
N LYS A 4 0.86 21.65 -2.83
CA LYS A 4 0.07 20.43 -2.86
C LYS A 4 0.90 19.19 -2.56
N ILE A 5 0.27 18.21 -1.91
CA ILE A 5 0.81 16.86 -1.77
C ILE A 5 0.10 16.00 -2.80
N ARG A 6 0.85 15.45 -3.75
CA ARG A 6 0.26 14.71 -4.88
C ARG A 6 1.10 13.50 -5.28
N LEU A 7 0.51 12.65 -6.12
CA LEU A 7 1.18 11.52 -6.73
C LEU A 7 1.84 11.96 -8.04
N GLN A 8 3.12 11.66 -8.18
CA GLN A 8 3.87 11.73 -9.42
C GLN A 8 4.01 10.31 -9.97
N ARG A 9 3.64 10.11 -11.24
CA ARG A 9 3.73 8.79 -11.85
C ARG A 9 5.17 8.46 -12.24
N GLY A 10 5.60 7.23 -11.93
CA GLY A 10 6.84 6.62 -12.38
C GLY A 10 6.56 5.20 -12.89
N GLY A 11 7.62 4.40 -13.08
CA GLY A 11 7.51 3.02 -13.55
C GLY A 11 7.33 2.92 -15.07
N ARG A 12 7.25 1.67 -15.56
CA ARG A 12 7.11 1.36 -16.98
C ARG A 12 5.66 1.36 -17.47
N LYS A 13 5.45 1.24 -18.77
CA LYS A 13 4.13 1.06 -19.37
C LYS A 13 3.48 -0.23 -18.80
N GLY A 14 2.22 -0.14 -18.36
CA GLY A 14 1.50 -1.27 -17.77
C GLY A 14 1.78 -1.52 -16.28
N TYR A 15 2.90 -1.03 -15.72
CA TYR A 15 3.27 -1.21 -14.31
C TYR A 15 3.49 0.15 -13.64
N ALA A 16 2.40 0.74 -13.15
CA ALA A 16 2.44 2.06 -12.54
C ALA A 16 3.05 2.02 -11.14
N PHE A 17 3.96 2.95 -10.86
CA PHE A 17 4.55 3.19 -9.55
C PHE A 17 4.47 4.68 -9.26
N TYR A 18 4.14 5.07 -8.04
CA TYR A 18 3.91 6.47 -7.72
C TYR A 18 4.87 6.95 -6.63
N ARG A 19 5.35 8.19 -6.80
CA ARG A 19 6.07 8.93 -5.78
C ARG A 19 5.10 9.90 -5.11
N ILE A 20 5.10 9.96 -3.80
CA ILE A 20 4.34 10.97 -3.04
C ILE A 20 5.25 12.18 -2.91
N VAL A 21 4.86 13.28 -3.52
CA VAL A 21 5.69 14.48 -3.63
C VAL A 21 4.95 15.73 -3.18
N ILE A 22 5.73 16.67 -2.68
CA ILE A 22 5.32 18.04 -2.39
C ILE A 22 5.67 18.89 -3.62
N ALA A 23 4.69 19.53 -4.21
CA ALA A 23 4.90 20.36 -5.39
C ALA A 23 4.03 21.60 -5.39
N ASP A 24 4.43 22.61 -6.17
CA ASP A 24 3.57 23.76 -6.46
C ASP A 24 2.33 23.30 -7.24
N SER A 25 1.18 23.90 -6.95
CA SER A 25 -0.09 23.61 -7.60
C SER A 25 -0.07 23.82 -9.12
N ARG A 26 0.79 24.73 -9.59
CA ARG A 26 0.96 25.08 -11.02
C ARG A 26 1.90 24.16 -11.77
N ALA A 27 2.78 23.42 -11.08
CA ALA A 27 3.73 22.53 -11.71
C ALA A 27 3.01 21.32 -12.38
N PRO A 28 3.48 20.84 -13.55
CA PRO A 28 2.92 19.66 -14.20
C PRO A 28 3.05 18.43 -13.30
N ARG A 29 2.19 17.39 -13.52
CA ARG A 29 2.10 16.20 -12.66
C ARG A 29 3.46 15.54 -12.42
N ASP A 30 4.22 15.31 -13.48
CA ASP A 30 5.49 14.57 -13.47
C ASP A 30 6.71 15.51 -13.56
N GLY A 31 6.50 16.81 -13.34
CA GLY A 31 7.53 17.84 -13.39
C GLY A 31 8.28 18.03 -12.07
N ARG A 32 8.83 19.24 -11.93
CA ARG A 32 9.61 19.63 -10.74
C ARG A 32 8.77 19.54 -9.47
N PHE A 33 9.34 19.00 -8.42
CA PHE A 33 8.77 18.94 -7.07
C PHE A 33 9.74 19.53 -6.05
N VAL A 34 9.21 19.91 -4.90
CA VAL A 34 10.00 20.48 -3.78
C VAL A 34 10.67 19.35 -3.00
N GLU A 35 9.89 18.35 -2.60
CA GLU A 35 10.36 17.23 -1.79
C GLU A 35 9.58 15.95 -2.11
N ARG A 36 10.28 14.81 -2.07
CA ARG A 36 9.67 13.49 -2.10
C ARG A 36 9.54 12.96 -0.68
N ILE A 37 8.32 12.69 -0.24
CA ILE A 37 8.02 12.20 1.11
C ILE A 37 7.74 10.72 1.19
N GLY A 38 7.59 10.05 0.04
CA GLY A 38 7.32 8.61 0.05
C GLY A 38 7.08 8.01 -1.31
N THR A 39 6.66 6.75 -1.31
CA THR A 39 6.29 5.97 -2.49
C THR A 39 4.97 5.23 -2.27
N TYR A 40 4.28 4.96 -3.37
CA TYR A 40 3.03 4.20 -3.39
C TYR A 40 3.07 3.19 -4.54
N ASN A 41 2.96 1.93 -4.20
CA ASN A 41 2.85 0.83 -5.16
C ASN A 41 1.45 0.21 -5.10
N PRO A 42 0.60 0.41 -6.10
CA PRO A 42 -0.74 -0.20 -6.15
C PRO A 42 -0.73 -1.64 -6.67
N ASN A 43 0.41 -2.12 -7.22
CA ASN A 43 0.47 -3.44 -7.87
C ASN A 43 0.66 -4.60 -6.87
N THR A 44 0.87 -4.29 -5.60
CA THR A 44 0.90 -5.28 -4.52
C THR A 44 -0.46 -5.35 -3.84
N ASN A 45 -0.82 -6.52 -3.36
CA ASN A 45 -2.01 -6.71 -2.55
C ASN A 45 -1.59 -7.21 -1.15
N PRO A 46 -1.87 -6.48 -0.07
CA PRO A 46 -2.35 -5.09 -0.06
C PRO A 46 -1.34 -4.09 -0.63
N ALA A 47 -1.84 -2.96 -1.16
CA ALA A 47 -1.00 -1.92 -1.76
C ALA A 47 0.07 -1.40 -0.78
N THR A 48 1.31 -1.31 -1.24
CA THR A 48 2.44 -0.90 -0.41
C THR A 48 2.58 0.62 -0.42
N VAL A 49 2.62 1.20 0.78
CA VAL A 49 2.87 2.63 0.99
C VAL A 49 4.08 2.78 1.90
N ASP A 50 5.14 3.35 1.38
CA ASP A 50 6.30 3.77 2.15
C ASP A 50 6.27 5.29 2.28
N LEU A 51 6.30 5.80 3.51
CA LEU A 51 6.09 7.21 3.80
C LEU A 51 7.01 7.67 4.93
N ASN A 52 7.76 8.73 4.68
CA ASN A 52 8.42 9.46 5.76
C ASN A 52 7.36 10.19 6.58
N PHE A 53 7.02 9.62 7.74
CA PHE A 53 5.93 10.06 8.58
C PHE A 53 6.15 11.49 9.12
N GLU A 54 7.36 11.79 9.55
CA GLU A 54 7.70 13.11 10.14
C GLU A 54 7.58 14.22 9.10
N ARG A 55 8.13 14.00 7.90
CA ARG A 55 8.05 14.98 6.81
C ARG A 55 6.62 15.15 6.31
N ALA A 56 5.85 14.08 6.23
CA ALA A 56 4.45 14.15 5.86
C ALA A 56 3.62 14.95 6.88
N LEU A 57 3.86 14.72 8.17
CA LEU A 57 3.21 15.44 9.26
C LEU A 57 3.56 16.93 9.21
N TYR A 58 4.85 17.26 9.06
CA TYR A 58 5.33 18.64 8.93
C TYR A 58 4.60 19.40 7.81
N TRP A 59 4.54 18.82 6.60
CA TRP A 59 3.87 19.48 5.47
C TRP A 59 2.37 19.64 5.66
N VAL A 60 1.72 18.66 6.29
CA VAL A 60 0.29 18.74 6.62
C VAL A 60 0.01 19.77 7.70
N GLU A 61 0.91 19.96 8.68
CA GLU A 61 0.83 21.00 9.71
C GLU A 61 1.07 22.39 9.12
N THR A 62 2.02 22.54 8.20
CA THR A 62 2.33 23.79 7.48
C THR A 62 1.20 24.21 6.53
N GLY A 63 0.24 23.34 6.24
CA GLY A 63 -0.93 23.67 5.42
C GLY A 63 -0.85 23.22 3.96
N ALA A 64 0.08 22.34 3.60
CA ALA A 64 0.09 21.73 2.28
C ALA A 64 -1.19 20.94 2.03
N GLN A 65 -1.81 21.14 0.85
CA GLN A 65 -3.09 20.55 0.49
C GLN A 65 -2.90 19.22 -0.24
N PRO A 66 -3.28 18.07 0.35
CA PRO A 66 -3.22 16.78 -0.34
C PRO A 66 -4.37 16.62 -1.34
N THR A 67 -4.10 15.92 -2.43
CA THR A 67 -5.15 15.38 -3.31
C THR A 67 -5.94 14.30 -2.56
N ASP A 68 -7.14 13.97 -3.01
CA ASP A 68 -8.03 13.04 -2.28
C ASP A 68 -7.41 11.65 -2.11
N THR A 69 -6.75 11.12 -3.15
CA THR A 69 -6.02 9.86 -3.07
C THR A 69 -4.92 9.92 -2.00
N VAL A 70 -4.08 10.95 -2.04
CA VAL A 70 -2.99 11.13 -1.04
C VAL A 70 -3.56 11.32 0.35
N ARG A 71 -4.67 12.05 0.50
CA ARG A 71 -5.36 12.22 1.78
C ARG A 71 -5.75 10.87 2.39
N ASN A 72 -6.28 9.95 1.58
CA ASN A 72 -6.62 8.61 2.04
C ASN A 72 -5.36 7.80 2.41
N LEU A 73 -4.26 7.90 1.65
CA LEU A 73 -2.99 7.27 1.99
C LEU A 73 -2.41 7.82 3.31
N LEU A 74 -2.45 9.14 3.52
CA LEU A 74 -2.01 9.77 4.77
C LEU A 74 -2.89 9.38 5.96
N LYS A 75 -4.21 9.24 5.75
CA LYS A 75 -5.13 8.73 6.78
C LYS A 75 -4.81 7.28 7.14
N SER A 76 -4.55 6.42 6.17
CA SER A 76 -4.23 5.01 6.41
C SER A 76 -2.92 4.83 7.19
N LYS A 77 -1.97 5.76 7.05
CA LYS A 77 -0.71 5.79 7.82
C LYS A 77 -0.81 6.56 9.15
N GLY A 78 -1.96 7.17 9.45
CA GLY A 78 -2.20 7.85 10.73
C GLY A 78 -1.67 9.28 10.84
N VAL A 79 -1.21 9.89 9.75
CA VAL A 79 -0.69 11.28 9.77
C VAL A 79 -1.75 12.27 10.25
N TYR A 80 -2.99 12.13 9.79
CA TYR A 80 -4.10 12.99 10.24
C TYR A 80 -4.50 12.74 11.70
N LEU A 81 -4.39 11.50 12.17
CA LEU A 81 -4.64 11.17 13.58
C LEU A 81 -3.60 11.86 14.46
N MET A 82 -2.31 11.76 14.11
CA MET A 82 -1.25 12.42 14.86
C MET A 82 -1.40 13.94 14.85
N LYS A 83 -1.74 14.54 13.70
CA LYS A 83 -2.06 15.98 13.63
C LYS A 83 -3.19 16.35 14.58
N HIS A 84 -4.26 15.55 14.62
CA HIS A 84 -5.40 15.77 15.52
C HIS A 84 -4.97 15.68 16.99
N LEU A 85 -4.21 14.65 17.36
CA LEU A 85 -3.70 14.47 18.72
C LEU A 85 -2.78 15.63 19.13
N LYS A 86 -1.82 16.03 18.29
CA LYS A 86 -0.97 17.21 18.55
C LYS A 86 -1.79 18.51 18.72
N THR A 87 -2.85 18.65 17.92
CA THR A 87 -3.74 19.81 18.09
C THR A 87 -4.48 19.76 19.43
N GLY A 88 -4.87 18.58 19.90
CA GLY A 88 -5.48 18.36 21.22
C GLY A 88 -4.53 18.73 22.36
N VAL A 89 -3.27 18.29 22.29
CA VAL A 89 -2.22 18.65 23.25
C VAL A 89 -2.04 20.18 23.30
N ARG A 90 -1.91 20.83 22.13
CA ARG A 90 -1.77 22.28 22.04
C ARG A 90 -2.95 23.05 22.62
N LYS A 91 -4.17 22.47 22.58
CA LYS A 91 -5.39 23.04 23.19
C LYS A 91 -5.56 22.67 24.67
N GLY A 92 -4.65 21.89 25.26
CA GLY A 92 -4.71 21.48 26.65
C GLY A 92 -5.73 20.37 26.96
N ALA A 93 -6.22 19.66 25.94
CA ALA A 93 -7.22 18.61 26.16
C ALA A 93 -6.66 17.34 26.81
N PHE A 94 -5.37 17.05 26.59
CA PHE A 94 -4.63 15.92 27.18
C PHE A 94 -3.11 16.12 26.99
N ASP A 95 -2.33 15.36 27.73
CA ASP A 95 -0.87 15.41 27.70
C ASP A 95 -0.27 14.69 26.47
N GLU A 96 0.97 15.00 26.14
CA GLU A 96 1.69 14.42 25.02
C GLU A 96 1.88 12.90 25.19
N ALA A 97 2.12 12.43 26.42
CA ALA A 97 2.19 11.01 26.73
C ALA A 97 0.88 10.28 26.42
N ALA A 98 -0.26 10.85 26.76
CA ALA A 98 -1.57 10.32 26.43
C ALA A 98 -1.84 10.29 24.91
N ALA A 99 -1.35 11.30 24.18
CA ALA A 99 -1.41 11.33 22.72
C ALA A 99 -0.62 10.17 22.09
N GLN A 100 0.60 9.93 22.57
CA GLN A 100 1.44 8.82 22.11
C GLN A 100 0.79 7.45 22.36
N ILE A 101 0.24 7.24 23.55
CA ILE A 101 -0.46 5.99 23.90
C ILE A 101 -1.63 5.75 22.94
N LYS A 102 -2.46 6.75 22.70
CA LYS A 102 -3.60 6.65 21.76
C LYS A 102 -3.15 6.36 20.33
N PHE A 103 -2.07 6.98 19.88
CA PHE A 103 -1.52 6.74 18.55
C PHE A 103 -0.96 5.32 18.41
N ASN A 104 -0.21 4.85 19.41
CA ASN A 104 0.36 3.50 19.42
C ASN A 104 -0.72 2.42 19.44
N ALA A 105 -1.77 2.61 20.26
CA ALA A 105 -2.92 1.70 20.30
C ALA A 105 -3.61 1.60 18.93
N TRP A 106 -3.82 2.73 18.25
CA TRP A 106 -4.38 2.76 16.90
C TRP A 106 -3.46 2.06 15.89
N LYS A 107 -2.14 2.33 15.95
CA LYS A 107 -1.14 1.73 15.06
C LYS A 107 -1.14 0.21 15.19
N THR A 108 -1.09 -0.31 16.40
CA THR A 108 -1.13 -1.76 16.67
C THR A 108 -2.41 -2.42 16.17
N ALA A 109 -3.57 -1.78 16.38
CA ALA A 109 -4.84 -2.28 15.87
C ALA A 109 -4.87 -2.31 14.33
N LYS A 110 -4.29 -1.29 13.69
CA LYS A 110 -4.21 -1.21 12.23
C LYS A 110 -3.26 -2.25 11.64
N GLU A 111 -2.10 -2.47 12.26
CA GLU A 111 -1.13 -3.50 11.85
C GLU A 111 -1.73 -4.89 11.93
N LYS A 112 -2.38 -5.25 13.03
CA LYS A 112 -3.10 -6.54 13.17
C LYS A 112 -4.13 -6.76 12.06
N GLY A 113 -4.89 -5.72 11.70
CA GLY A 113 -5.85 -5.80 10.60
C GLY A 113 -5.18 -6.03 9.23
N LEU A 114 -4.02 -5.41 8.97
CA LEU A 114 -3.26 -5.62 7.74
C LEU A 114 -2.63 -7.01 7.67
N ASP A 115 -2.10 -7.50 8.80
CA ASP A 115 -1.50 -8.84 8.86
C ASP A 115 -2.56 -9.91 8.65
N ALA A 116 -3.75 -9.76 9.24
CA ALA A 116 -4.88 -10.68 8.98
C ALA A 116 -5.28 -10.73 7.49
N VAL A 117 -5.26 -9.60 6.80
CA VAL A 117 -5.50 -9.56 5.33
C VAL A 117 -4.39 -10.27 4.58
N ARG A 118 -3.11 -10.02 4.91
CA ARG A 118 -1.96 -10.69 4.28
C ARG A 118 -2.01 -12.21 4.46
N ASP A 119 -2.32 -12.67 5.66
CA ASP A 119 -2.43 -14.09 5.97
C ASP A 119 -3.58 -14.75 5.19
N SER A 120 -4.73 -14.08 5.07
CA SER A 120 -5.86 -14.58 4.29
C SER A 120 -5.53 -14.69 2.81
N GLU A 121 -4.80 -13.71 2.26
CA GLU A 121 -4.36 -13.73 0.87
C GLU A 121 -3.28 -14.77 0.60
N ALA A 122 -2.32 -14.92 1.52
CA ALA A 122 -1.30 -15.96 1.42
C ALA A 122 -1.93 -17.36 1.40
N LYS A 123 -2.93 -17.59 2.25
CA LYS A 123 -3.71 -18.85 2.24
C LYS A 123 -4.47 -19.04 0.93
N ALA A 124 -5.15 -18.00 0.45
CA ALA A 124 -5.89 -18.08 -0.81
C ALA A 124 -4.98 -18.37 -2.01
N MET A 125 -3.79 -17.79 -2.05
CA MET A 125 -2.78 -18.07 -3.08
C MET A 125 -2.24 -19.51 -2.98
N ALA A 126 -1.96 -19.99 -1.76
CA ALA A 126 -1.52 -21.37 -1.55
C ALA A 126 -2.59 -22.40 -1.98
N ASP A 127 -3.84 -22.14 -1.64
CA ASP A 127 -4.98 -23.00 -2.02
C ASP A 127 -5.19 -23.00 -3.55
N ALA A 128 -5.04 -21.83 -4.20
CA ALA A 128 -5.11 -21.73 -5.65
C ALA A 128 -3.98 -22.51 -6.33
N ALA A 129 -2.75 -22.34 -5.87
CA ALA A 129 -1.59 -23.07 -6.39
C ALA A 129 -1.71 -24.59 -6.19
N ALA A 130 -2.24 -25.04 -5.04
CA ALA A 130 -2.50 -26.45 -4.79
C ALA A 130 -3.52 -27.03 -5.76
N LYS A 131 -4.61 -26.30 -6.03
CA LYS A 131 -5.64 -26.71 -7.02
C LYS A 131 -5.10 -26.79 -8.44
N GLU A 132 -4.26 -25.81 -8.85
CA GLU A 132 -3.59 -25.85 -10.15
C GLU A 132 -2.68 -27.07 -10.29
N LEU A 133 -1.88 -27.35 -9.26
CA LEU A 133 -0.98 -28.49 -9.24
C LEU A 133 -1.74 -29.84 -9.32
N GLU A 134 -2.86 -29.95 -8.62
CA GLU A 134 -3.72 -31.15 -8.72
C GLU A 134 -4.35 -31.28 -10.11
N ALA A 135 -4.78 -30.19 -10.72
CA ALA A 135 -5.32 -30.19 -12.07
C ALA A 135 -4.24 -30.61 -13.09
N GLU A 136 -3.04 -30.09 -12.99
CA GLU A 136 -1.90 -30.49 -13.83
C GLU A 136 -1.54 -31.95 -13.66
N ARG A 137 -1.51 -32.47 -12.43
CA ARG A 137 -1.27 -33.91 -12.17
C ARG A 137 -2.30 -34.79 -12.86
N LYS A 138 -3.59 -34.45 -12.77
CA LYS A 138 -4.66 -35.20 -13.44
C LYS A 138 -4.51 -35.19 -14.97
N ILE A 139 -4.14 -34.04 -15.54
CA ILE A 139 -3.90 -33.91 -16.98
C ILE A 139 -2.69 -34.76 -17.41
N ASN A 140 -1.60 -34.68 -16.63
CA ASN A 140 -0.37 -35.44 -16.91
C ASN A 140 -0.61 -36.96 -16.82
N GLU A 141 -1.36 -37.42 -15.80
CA GLU A 141 -1.75 -38.84 -15.68
C GLU A 141 -2.62 -39.31 -16.85
N ALA A 142 -3.61 -38.50 -17.26
CA ALA A 142 -4.46 -38.80 -18.40
C ALA A 142 -3.65 -38.83 -19.71
N THR A 143 -2.69 -37.92 -19.87
CA THR A 143 -1.81 -37.88 -21.03
C THR A 143 -0.87 -39.10 -21.07
N ALA A 144 -0.30 -39.44 -19.91
CA ALA A 144 0.58 -40.60 -19.78
C ALA A 144 -0.15 -41.90 -20.13
N LYS A 145 -1.42 -42.10 -19.68
CA LYS A 145 -2.25 -43.24 -20.05
C LYS A 145 -2.50 -43.32 -21.56
N LYS A 146 -2.85 -42.17 -22.19
CA LYS A 146 -3.06 -42.10 -23.65
C LYS A 146 -1.79 -42.44 -24.46
N VAL A 147 -0.63 -41.97 -23.97
CA VAL A 147 0.68 -42.27 -24.59
C VAL A 147 1.01 -43.77 -24.44
N ALA A 148 0.74 -44.37 -23.26
CA ALA A 148 0.97 -45.79 -23.03
C ALA A 148 0.06 -46.66 -23.91
N GLU A 149 -1.22 -46.32 -24.03
CA GLU A 149 -2.18 -47.00 -24.91
C GLU A 149 -1.75 -46.91 -26.39
N LYS A 150 -1.31 -45.75 -26.86
CA LYS A 150 -0.79 -45.62 -28.24
C LYS A 150 0.45 -46.47 -28.47
N LYS A 151 1.39 -46.51 -27.56
CA LYS A 151 2.60 -47.36 -27.67
C LYS A 151 2.27 -48.82 -27.63
N ALA A 152 1.25 -49.25 -26.90
CA ALA A 152 0.80 -50.61 -26.86
C ALA A 152 0.02 -51.01 -28.13
N ALA A 153 -0.58 -50.05 -28.84
CA ALA A 153 -1.27 -50.31 -30.11
C ALA A 153 -0.32 -50.30 -31.34
N GLU A 154 0.88 -49.75 -31.19
CA GLU A 154 1.93 -49.67 -32.24
C GLU A 154 2.97 -50.81 -32.12
N ALA A 155 2.91 -51.63 -31.07
CA ALA A 155 3.79 -52.80 -30.82
C ALA A 155 3.08 -54.13 -31.13
#